data_5de0e7d6f9f1f7d5695ec58ea602f040
#
_entry.id   5de0e7d6f9f1f7d5695ec58ea602f040
#
_cell.length_a   1.000
_cell.length_b   1.000
_cell.length_c   1.000
_cell.angle_alpha   90.00
_cell.angle_beta   90.00
_cell.angle_gamma   90.00
#
_symmetry.space_group_name_H-M   'P 1'
#
loop_
_entity.id
_entity.type
_entity.pdbx_description
1 polymer ?
#
loop_
_entity_poly.entity_id
_entity_poly.type
_entity_poly.pdbx_seq_one_letter_code
_entity_poly.pdbx_strand_id
1 'polypeptide(L)'
;QRQMCIRDRYEAGCKVVSSYPGTPSTEITEAVAKYDEVYAEWAPNEKVAMEVALGASIGGARSFCGMKHVGLNVAADPLYTAGYTGVTAGMVIAVADDPGMHSSQNEQDSRHHAIASKTMMIEPSDSGECKEFAKAAFELSEKFDVPVIVRLSTRVSHSQSAVELCEREERENIPYEKNIQKYVMMPGNAIRRHPVVEARMKAIADYAETSPLNKVEMNDTKIGVITSGISYQYAKEALGDKASYLKLGIVNPMPIQIIKDFAAKCEKVYVIEELDDVIETHCKKNGVNVIGKELFSLMGEISQTIVAEKILGEKNEYITFEDNVPVRPPVMCPGCPHRGLFYCLHKLGVMVSGDIGCYTLGATAPLCAMDSTICMGASISGLHGFNKARGAEAEKKSVAVIGDSTFMHSGMTGLVNVAYNSTNSTVIILDNSITGMTGHQQNPTTGKNLKGDPAYAVDLEMLCHSLGIKSVRVVDPYHMAETEAVIKEELAKEEPSVIISRRPCALLKYVKHNPPLKVNKDKCVGCKQCLKIGCPAISIHDGKCVIDHTQCVGCGICKEMCKLGAICD
;
A
#
# COMPACT_ATOMS: atom_id res chain seq x y z
N GLN A 1 0.13 19.64 12.42
CA GLN A 1 0.45 20.07 11.05
C GLN A 1 0.41 18.95 10.01
N ARG A 2 0.61 17.67 10.36
CA ARG A 2 0.25 16.52 9.50
C ARG A 2 -1.27 16.30 9.37
N GLN A 3 -2.07 17.17 9.95
CA GLN A 3 -3.53 17.04 10.06
C GLN A 3 -4.31 17.61 8.87
N MET A 4 -3.67 18.13 7.85
CA MET A 4 -4.33 19.04 6.91
C MET A 4 -5.10 18.39 5.76
N CYS A 5 -4.60 17.29 5.19
CA CYS A 5 -5.34 16.51 4.17
C CYS A 5 -6.41 15.58 4.76
N ILE A 6 -6.78 15.74 6.01
CA ILE A 6 -7.54 14.78 6.80
C ILE A 6 -8.86 15.38 7.28
N ARG A 7 -8.84 16.70 7.54
CA ARG A 7 -10.00 17.43 8.02
C ARG A 7 -11.06 17.63 6.94
N ASP A 8 -10.69 17.54 5.67
CA ASP A 8 -11.59 17.69 4.52
C ASP A 8 -12.77 16.71 4.55
N ARG A 9 -12.53 15.43 4.90
CA ARG A 9 -13.58 14.40 4.98
C ARG A 9 -14.50 14.66 6.18
N TYR A 10 -13.92 15.10 7.30
CA TYR A 10 -14.69 15.55 8.45
C TYR A 10 -15.55 16.75 8.08
N GLU A 11 -14.96 17.79 7.48
CA GLU A 11 -15.66 19.00 7.06
C GLU A 11 -16.75 18.71 6.01
N ALA A 12 -16.52 17.76 5.10
CA ALA A 12 -17.50 17.32 4.11
C ALA A 12 -18.63 16.45 4.66
N GLY A 13 -18.73 16.26 5.97
CA GLY A 13 -19.81 15.47 6.58
C GLY A 13 -19.72 13.97 6.32
N CYS A 14 -18.51 13.43 6.02
CA CYS A 14 -18.31 11.98 5.92
C CYS A 14 -18.63 11.31 7.27
N LYS A 15 -19.35 10.18 7.23
CA LYS A 15 -19.78 9.45 8.43
C LYS A 15 -19.10 8.09 8.59
N VAL A 16 -18.69 7.44 7.49
CA VAL A 16 -18.11 6.10 7.53
C VAL A 16 -16.80 6.08 6.73
N VAL A 17 -15.74 5.64 7.38
CA VAL A 17 -14.40 5.48 6.79
C VAL A 17 -13.93 4.06 7.03
N SER A 18 -13.65 3.31 5.97
CA SER A 18 -13.08 1.98 6.04
C SER A 18 -11.88 1.88 5.11
N SER A 19 -10.76 1.36 5.60
CA SER A 19 -9.51 1.29 4.83
C SER A 19 -8.68 0.08 5.24
N TYR A 20 -7.69 -0.27 4.43
CA TYR A 20 -6.59 -1.14 4.83
C TYR A 20 -5.28 -0.34 4.83
N PRO A 21 -4.38 -0.56 5.82
CA PRO A 21 -3.15 0.23 5.92
C PRO A 21 -2.21 0.00 4.73
N GLY A 22 -1.81 1.09 4.06
CA GLY A 22 -0.90 1.06 2.92
C GLY A 22 -0.23 2.41 2.70
N THR A 23 1.08 2.52 2.94
CA THR A 23 1.85 3.75 2.69
C THR A 23 1.86 4.08 1.19
N PRO A 24 1.49 5.32 0.77
CA PRO A 24 1.40 6.54 1.57
C PRO A 24 -0.03 6.97 1.98
N SER A 25 -1.04 6.10 2.00
CA SER A 25 -2.44 6.44 2.31
C SER A 25 -2.86 6.21 3.78
N THR A 26 -2.04 5.53 4.58
CA THR A 26 -2.37 5.09 5.94
C THR A 26 -2.81 6.22 6.86
N GLU A 27 -2.06 7.33 6.86
CA GLU A 27 -2.28 8.46 7.76
C GLU A 27 -3.65 9.14 7.56
N ILE A 28 -4.28 8.99 6.40
CA ILE A 28 -5.60 9.54 6.11
C ILE A 28 -6.63 9.00 7.10
N THR A 29 -6.70 7.67 7.23
CA THR A 29 -7.67 7.00 8.09
C THR A 29 -7.34 7.17 9.58
N GLU A 30 -6.05 7.08 9.95
CA GLU A 30 -5.60 7.29 11.33
C GLU A 30 -5.99 8.68 11.87
N ALA A 31 -6.01 9.65 11.02
CA ALA A 31 -6.30 10.99 11.46
C ALA A 31 -7.80 11.32 11.44
N VAL A 32 -8.58 10.74 10.52
CA VAL A 32 -10.05 10.84 10.56
C VAL A 32 -10.61 10.10 11.78
N ALA A 33 -9.98 9.01 12.22
CA ALA A 33 -10.38 8.27 13.41
C ALA A 33 -10.34 9.08 14.73
N LYS A 34 -9.72 10.26 14.73
CA LYS A 34 -9.67 11.17 15.89
C LYS A 34 -10.97 11.93 16.11
N TYR A 35 -11.89 11.92 15.14
CA TYR A 35 -13.18 12.57 15.24
C TYR A 35 -14.25 11.55 15.67
N ASP A 36 -14.95 11.84 16.75
CA ASP A 36 -15.95 10.94 17.33
C ASP A 36 -17.20 10.82 16.45
N GLU A 37 -17.49 11.84 15.64
CA GLU A 37 -18.63 11.89 14.73
C GLU A 37 -18.43 10.98 13.49
N VAL A 38 -17.22 10.45 13.30
CA VAL A 38 -16.89 9.57 12.17
C VAL A 38 -16.63 8.16 12.67
N TYR A 39 -17.40 7.21 12.16
CA TYR A 39 -17.06 5.82 12.29
C TYR A 39 -15.86 5.52 11.40
N ALA A 40 -14.76 5.05 11.97
CA ALA A 40 -13.55 4.70 11.25
C ALA A 40 -13.04 3.33 11.66
N GLU A 41 -12.63 2.52 10.67
CA GLU A 41 -12.15 1.16 10.90
C GLU A 41 -10.97 0.77 10.00
N TRP A 42 -10.17 -0.20 10.47
CA TRP A 42 -9.30 -1.01 9.62
C TRP A 42 -10.06 -2.27 9.20
N ALA A 43 -10.34 -2.39 7.91
CA ALA A 43 -10.83 -3.62 7.31
C ALA A 43 -9.70 -4.65 7.18
N PRO A 44 -10.00 -5.95 7.06
CA PRO A 44 -8.97 -6.97 6.86
C PRO A 44 -8.25 -6.87 5.51
N ASN A 45 -8.89 -6.30 4.48
CA ASN A 45 -8.30 -5.98 3.18
C ASN A 45 -9.07 -4.87 2.46
N GLU A 46 -8.53 -4.39 1.34
CA GLU A 46 -9.11 -3.27 0.58
C GLU A 46 -10.44 -3.60 -0.10
N LYS A 47 -10.65 -4.89 -0.47
CA LYS A 47 -11.95 -5.33 -1.01
C LYS A 47 -13.06 -5.12 0.03
N VAL A 48 -12.85 -5.59 1.24
CA VAL A 48 -13.81 -5.42 2.35
C VAL A 48 -13.98 -3.94 2.69
N ALA A 49 -12.90 -3.17 2.73
CA ALA A 49 -12.96 -1.72 2.97
C ALA A 49 -13.85 -1.01 1.95
N MET A 50 -13.69 -1.33 0.68
CA MET A 50 -14.50 -0.80 -0.42
C MET A 50 -15.98 -1.20 -0.31
N GLU A 51 -16.24 -2.47 0.05
CA GLU A 51 -17.58 -3.00 0.24
C GLU A 51 -18.30 -2.32 1.43
N VAL A 52 -17.60 -2.07 2.54
CA VAL A 52 -18.14 -1.32 3.69
C VAL A 52 -18.48 0.11 3.29
N ALA A 53 -17.59 0.81 2.58
CA ALA A 53 -17.85 2.16 2.12
C ALA A 53 -19.04 2.22 1.14
N LEU A 54 -19.14 1.27 0.21
CA LEU A 54 -20.28 1.19 -0.71
C LEU A 54 -21.59 0.88 0.03
N GLY A 55 -21.54 -0.04 0.99
CA GLY A 55 -22.68 -0.35 1.86
C GLY A 55 -23.17 0.86 2.65
N ALA A 56 -22.26 1.66 3.19
CA ALA A 56 -22.58 2.90 3.90
C ALA A 56 -23.20 3.94 2.96
N SER A 57 -22.68 4.08 1.74
CA SER A 57 -23.27 4.94 0.71
C SER A 57 -24.68 4.51 0.34
N ILE A 58 -24.94 3.21 0.14
CA ILE A 58 -26.27 2.65 -0.11
C ILE A 58 -27.20 2.93 1.08
N GLY A 59 -26.66 2.87 2.30
CA GLY A 59 -27.37 3.23 3.55
C GLY A 59 -27.62 4.74 3.72
N GLY A 60 -27.24 5.58 2.75
CA GLY A 60 -27.52 7.01 2.73
C GLY A 60 -26.48 7.88 3.44
N ALA A 61 -25.34 7.35 3.84
CA ALA A 61 -24.27 8.10 4.50
C ALA A 61 -23.08 8.36 3.55
N ARG A 62 -22.54 9.59 3.56
CA ARG A 62 -21.26 9.86 2.90
C ARG A 62 -20.17 8.95 3.45
N SER A 63 -19.43 8.29 2.57
CA SER A 63 -18.44 7.27 2.92
C SER A 63 -17.12 7.47 2.19
N PHE A 64 -16.06 6.96 2.81
CA PHE A 64 -14.70 7.08 2.30
C PHE A 64 -13.95 5.75 2.43
N CYS A 65 -13.13 5.45 1.43
CA CYS A 65 -12.20 4.34 1.44
C CYS A 65 -10.81 4.82 0.99
N GLY A 66 -9.76 4.50 1.77
CA GLY A 66 -8.39 4.86 1.45
C GLY A 66 -7.52 3.63 1.19
N MET A 67 -6.70 3.69 0.14
CA MET A 67 -5.82 2.59 -0.21
C MET A 67 -4.63 3.04 -1.07
N LYS A 68 -3.63 2.19 -1.15
CA LYS A 68 -2.53 2.29 -2.09
C LYS A 68 -2.94 1.74 -3.46
N HIS A 69 -2.17 2.03 -4.54
CA HIS A 69 -2.47 1.53 -5.88
C HIS A 69 -2.61 0.00 -5.95
N VAL A 70 -1.72 -0.75 -5.27
CA VAL A 70 -1.84 -2.22 -5.22
C VAL A 70 -3.07 -2.70 -4.46
N GLY A 71 -3.57 -1.91 -3.51
CA GLY A 71 -4.85 -2.15 -2.84
C GLY A 71 -6.04 -1.96 -3.76
N LEU A 72 -5.94 -1.04 -4.74
CA LEU A 72 -6.97 -0.87 -5.76
C LEU A 72 -7.12 -2.13 -6.63
N ASN A 73 -6.04 -2.88 -6.86
CA ASN A 73 -6.12 -4.18 -7.54
C ASN A 73 -6.97 -5.17 -6.74
N VAL A 74 -6.84 -5.19 -5.41
CA VAL A 74 -7.64 -6.05 -4.51
C VAL A 74 -9.10 -5.59 -4.48
N ALA A 75 -9.35 -4.29 -4.52
CA ALA A 75 -10.68 -3.67 -4.52
C ALA A 75 -11.31 -3.53 -5.92
N ALA A 76 -10.66 -4.06 -6.98
CA ALA A 76 -11.14 -3.87 -8.35
C ALA A 76 -12.55 -4.42 -8.59
N ASP A 77 -12.87 -5.62 -8.08
CA ASP A 77 -14.19 -6.23 -8.26
C ASP A 77 -15.34 -5.34 -7.72
N PRO A 78 -15.35 -4.90 -6.45
CA PRO A 78 -16.37 -3.96 -5.98
C PRO A 78 -16.30 -2.59 -6.68
N LEU A 79 -15.12 -2.10 -7.11
CA LEU A 79 -15.00 -0.84 -7.85
C LEU A 79 -15.74 -0.91 -9.21
N TYR A 80 -15.49 -1.95 -9.98
CA TYR A 80 -16.13 -2.12 -11.29
C TYR A 80 -17.64 -2.28 -11.17
N THR A 81 -18.11 -2.98 -10.15
CA THR A 81 -19.54 -3.11 -9.89
C THR A 81 -20.14 -1.80 -9.39
N ALA A 82 -19.46 -1.04 -8.54
CA ALA A 82 -19.90 0.29 -8.09
C ALA A 82 -20.00 1.30 -9.25
N GLY A 83 -19.14 1.18 -10.25
CA GLY A 83 -19.25 1.92 -11.51
C GLY A 83 -20.59 1.70 -12.21
N TYR A 84 -21.20 0.53 -12.10
CA TYR A 84 -22.51 0.22 -12.65
C TYR A 84 -23.65 0.61 -11.71
N THR A 85 -23.61 0.19 -10.46
CA THR A 85 -24.67 0.46 -9.47
C THR A 85 -24.82 1.95 -9.16
N GLY A 86 -23.71 2.68 -9.17
CA GLY A 86 -23.67 4.02 -8.64
C GLY A 86 -23.77 4.06 -7.10
N VAL A 87 -24.18 5.20 -6.58
CA VAL A 87 -24.20 5.50 -5.13
C VAL A 87 -25.58 6.01 -4.70
N THR A 88 -25.84 6.09 -3.40
CA THR A 88 -26.96 6.85 -2.83
C THR A 88 -26.44 8.14 -2.23
N ALA A 89 -25.57 8.06 -1.24
CA ALA A 89 -24.81 9.21 -0.74
C ALA A 89 -23.39 9.19 -1.33
N GLY A 90 -22.70 10.30 -1.30
CA GLY A 90 -21.37 10.45 -1.88
C GLY A 90 -20.37 9.43 -1.35
N MET A 91 -19.65 8.78 -2.27
CA MET A 91 -18.58 7.84 -1.96
C MET A 91 -17.28 8.29 -2.60
N VAL A 92 -16.24 8.44 -1.80
CA VAL A 92 -14.91 8.87 -2.24
C VAL A 92 -13.89 7.79 -1.95
N ILE A 93 -13.02 7.54 -2.92
CA ILE A 93 -11.94 6.56 -2.85
C ILE A 93 -10.62 7.30 -3.03
N ALA A 94 -9.79 7.39 -1.98
CA ALA A 94 -8.43 7.89 -2.16
C ALA A 94 -7.50 6.75 -2.55
N VAL A 95 -6.79 6.94 -3.66
CA VAL A 95 -5.80 5.99 -4.16
C VAL A 95 -4.46 6.70 -4.27
N ALA A 96 -3.45 6.16 -3.59
CA ALA A 96 -2.11 6.71 -3.61
C ALA A 96 -1.18 5.87 -4.49
N ASP A 97 -0.79 6.44 -5.63
CA ASP A 97 0.23 5.88 -6.51
C ASP A 97 1.63 6.19 -5.96
N ASP A 98 2.61 5.34 -6.29
CA ASP A 98 3.97 5.43 -5.76
C ASP A 98 5.01 5.44 -6.90
N PRO A 99 5.08 6.53 -7.68
CA PRO A 99 6.14 6.71 -8.68
C PRO A 99 7.52 6.58 -8.02
N GLY A 100 8.43 5.82 -8.63
CA GLY A 100 9.74 5.52 -8.06
C GLY A 100 9.76 4.37 -7.06
N MET A 101 8.63 3.75 -6.76
CA MET A 101 8.53 2.55 -5.89
C MET A 101 9.18 2.74 -4.51
N HIS A 102 8.97 3.89 -3.85
CA HIS A 102 9.57 4.18 -2.54
C HIS A 102 9.17 3.16 -1.46
N SER A 103 7.96 2.59 -1.58
CA SER A 103 7.46 1.56 -0.66
C SER A 103 6.59 0.50 -1.36
N SER A 104 6.79 0.27 -2.65
CA SER A 104 5.95 -0.60 -3.48
C SER A 104 6.76 -1.67 -4.20
N GLN A 105 6.11 -2.79 -4.52
CA GLN A 105 6.71 -3.89 -5.29
C GLN A 105 6.69 -3.67 -6.81
N ASN A 106 5.96 -2.68 -7.31
CA ASN A 106 5.89 -2.28 -8.71
C ASN A 106 5.39 -0.86 -8.85
N GLU A 107 5.53 -0.27 -10.03
CA GLU A 107 4.87 0.97 -10.44
C GLU A 107 3.56 0.63 -11.15
N GLN A 108 2.50 1.38 -10.84
CA GLN A 108 1.19 1.24 -11.48
C GLN A 108 0.54 2.61 -11.59
N ASP A 109 -0.23 2.80 -12.65
CA ASP A 109 -1.03 4.00 -12.88
C ASP A 109 -2.51 3.73 -12.63
N SER A 110 -3.03 4.24 -11.54
CA SER A 110 -4.43 4.04 -11.14
C SER A 110 -5.45 4.66 -12.10
N ARG A 111 -5.03 5.56 -13.02
CA ARG A 111 -5.91 6.16 -14.04
C ARG A 111 -6.51 5.10 -14.95
N HIS A 112 -5.79 4.00 -15.23
CA HIS A 112 -6.32 2.88 -16.01
C HIS A 112 -7.51 2.19 -15.32
N HIS A 113 -7.49 2.07 -14.00
CA HIS A 113 -8.63 1.54 -13.26
C HIS A 113 -9.87 2.43 -13.38
N ALA A 114 -9.71 3.75 -13.29
CA ALA A 114 -10.82 4.69 -13.45
C ALA A 114 -11.43 4.62 -14.85
N ILE A 115 -10.59 4.54 -15.89
CA ILE A 115 -11.02 4.39 -17.28
C ILE A 115 -11.83 3.10 -17.46
N ALA A 116 -11.30 1.98 -17.00
CA ALA A 116 -11.89 0.66 -17.20
C ALA A 116 -13.16 0.44 -16.35
N SER A 117 -13.22 0.96 -15.12
CA SER A 117 -14.37 0.86 -14.22
C SER A 117 -15.48 1.89 -14.51
N LYS A 118 -15.26 2.84 -15.43
CA LYS A 118 -16.19 3.93 -15.72
C LYS A 118 -16.49 4.79 -14.48
N THR A 119 -15.47 5.06 -13.67
CA THR A 119 -15.56 5.93 -12.49
C THR A 119 -14.90 7.27 -12.75
N MET A 120 -15.40 8.31 -12.09
CA MET A 120 -14.78 9.63 -12.14
C MET A 120 -13.47 9.62 -11.34
N MET A 121 -12.42 10.27 -11.86
CA MET A 121 -11.15 10.47 -11.15
C MET A 121 -10.71 11.92 -11.21
N ILE A 122 -10.32 12.43 -10.05
CA ILE A 122 -9.76 13.77 -9.89
C ILE A 122 -8.37 13.67 -9.25
N GLU A 123 -7.49 14.62 -9.57
CA GLU A 123 -6.09 14.57 -9.18
C GLU A 123 -5.61 15.94 -8.67
N PRO A 124 -5.48 16.13 -7.34
CA PRO A 124 -4.96 17.36 -6.74
C PRO A 124 -3.44 17.47 -6.93
N SER A 125 -2.93 18.70 -7.03
CA SER A 125 -1.51 19.01 -7.22
C SER A 125 -0.74 19.30 -5.93
N ASP A 126 -1.44 19.61 -4.85
CA ASP A 126 -0.85 19.95 -3.55
C ASP A 126 -1.83 19.68 -2.39
N SER A 127 -1.39 19.97 -1.16
CA SER A 127 -2.19 19.76 0.05
C SER A 127 -3.45 20.64 0.13
N GLY A 128 -3.40 21.86 -0.43
CA GLY A 128 -4.55 22.75 -0.48
C GLY A 128 -5.64 22.18 -1.38
N GLU A 129 -5.25 21.77 -2.58
CA GLU A 129 -6.16 21.10 -3.51
C GLU A 129 -6.65 19.74 -3.01
N CYS A 130 -5.84 18.99 -2.25
CA CYS A 130 -6.32 17.76 -1.62
C CYS A 130 -7.57 18.02 -0.78
N LYS A 131 -7.58 19.10 -0.01
CA LYS A 131 -8.74 19.49 0.80
C LYS A 131 -9.95 19.88 -0.07
N GLU A 132 -9.75 20.79 -1.02
CA GLU A 132 -10.82 21.28 -1.90
C GLU A 132 -11.41 20.15 -2.74
N PHE A 133 -10.55 19.32 -3.35
CA PHE A 133 -10.97 18.24 -4.23
C PHE A 133 -11.68 17.12 -3.46
N ALA A 134 -11.22 16.78 -2.26
CA ALA A 134 -11.90 15.76 -1.46
C ALA A 134 -13.32 16.19 -1.08
N LYS A 135 -13.53 17.49 -0.77
CA LYS A 135 -14.87 18.03 -0.53
C LYS A 135 -15.72 17.99 -1.81
N ALA A 136 -15.18 18.49 -2.92
CA ALA A 136 -15.84 18.46 -4.22
C ALA A 136 -16.17 17.01 -4.68
N ALA A 137 -15.30 16.03 -4.36
CA ALA A 137 -15.49 14.64 -4.72
C ALA A 137 -16.80 14.05 -4.18
N PHE A 138 -17.20 14.37 -2.95
CA PHE A 138 -18.48 13.91 -2.39
C PHE A 138 -19.67 14.50 -3.14
N GLU A 139 -19.63 15.80 -3.45
CA GLU A 139 -20.68 16.48 -4.21
C GLU A 139 -20.78 15.96 -5.63
N LEU A 140 -19.64 15.73 -6.29
CA LEU A 140 -19.58 15.18 -7.64
C LEU A 140 -20.05 13.72 -7.68
N SER A 141 -19.73 12.95 -6.63
CA SER A 141 -20.23 11.58 -6.49
C SER A 141 -21.75 11.55 -6.41
N GLU A 142 -22.35 12.40 -5.60
CA GLU A 142 -23.81 12.53 -5.48
C GLU A 142 -24.45 13.05 -6.77
N LYS A 143 -23.86 14.07 -7.38
CA LYS A 143 -24.35 14.69 -8.62
C LYS A 143 -24.39 13.74 -9.80
N PHE A 144 -23.37 12.90 -9.93
CA PHE A 144 -23.21 12.02 -11.09
C PHE A 144 -23.54 10.55 -10.80
N ASP A 145 -24.00 10.21 -9.61
CA ASP A 145 -24.36 8.84 -9.23
C ASP A 145 -23.22 7.84 -9.47
N VAL A 146 -21.99 8.16 -9.01
CA VAL A 146 -20.80 7.34 -9.21
C VAL A 146 -19.78 7.56 -8.09
N PRO A 147 -19.03 6.55 -7.65
CA PRO A 147 -17.87 6.79 -6.79
C PRO A 147 -16.86 7.72 -7.47
N VAL A 148 -16.22 8.59 -6.69
CA VAL A 148 -15.14 9.46 -7.20
C VAL A 148 -13.81 9.02 -6.61
N ILE A 149 -12.84 8.76 -7.49
CA ILE A 149 -11.47 8.45 -7.09
C ILE A 149 -10.70 9.77 -6.98
N VAL A 150 -10.07 9.99 -5.83
CA VAL A 150 -9.07 11.03 -5.62
C VAL A 150 -7.69 10.37 -5.73
N ARG A 151 -7.02 10.61 -6.85
CA ARG A 151 -5.67 10.08 -7.09
C ARG A 151 -4.63 10.96 -6.41
N LEU A 152 -3.78 10.35 -5.64
CA LEU A 152 -2.65 10.99 -4.96
C LEU A 152 -1.35 10.35 -5.44
N SER A 153 -0.25 11.09 -5.40
CA SER A 153 1.09 10.53 -5.51
C SER A 153 1.80 10.56 -4.17
N THR A 154 2.89 9.83 -4.03
CA THR A 154 3.73 9.84 -2.82
C THR A 154 4.13 11.26 -2.43
N ARG A 155 4.50 12.12 -3.37
CA ARG A 155 4.93 13.51 -3.09
C ARG A 155 3.78 14.37 -2.60
N VAL A 156 2.61 14.28 -3.22
CA VAL A 156 1.42 14.99 -2.74
C VAL A 156 1.01 14.51 -1.36
N SER A 157 1.03 13.19 -1.12
CA SER A 157 0.69 12.60 0.18
C SER A 157 1.61 13.04 1.33
N HIS A 158 2.87 13.30 1.03
CA HIS A 158 3.87 13.79 1.99
C HIS A 158 4.02 15.31 2.02
N SER A 159 3.34 16.04 1.11
CA SER A 159 3.37 17.50 1.09
C SER A 159 2.62 18.10 2.28
N GLN A 160 3.00 19.31 2.66
CA GLN A 160 2.38 20.06 3.75
C GLN A 160 2.24 21.52 3.34
N SER A 161 1.03 22.05 3.42
CA SER A 161 0.76 23.47 3.22
C SER A 161 -0.21 24.00 4.28
N ALA A 162 -0.28 25.32 4.42
CA ALA A 162 -1.29 25.95 5.24
C ALA A 162 -2.64 25.87 4.52
N VAL A 163 -3.68 25.43 5.20
CA VAL A 163 -5.06 25.41 4.69
C VAL A 163 -6.01 26.09 5.67
N GLU A 164 -7.02 26.74 5.14
CA GLU A 164 -8.11 27.30 5.94
C GLU A 164 -8.96 26.18 6.52
N LEU A 165 -9.31 26.26 7.79
CA LEU A 165 -10.20 25.31 8.45
C LEU A 165 -11.64 25.78 8.32
N CYS A 166 -12.54 24.87 7.95
CA CYS A 166 -13.97 25.12 7.87
C CYS A 166 -14.73 24.29 8.91
N GLU A 167 -15.95 24.70 9.20
CA GLU A 167 -16.86 23.93 10.03
C GLU A 167 -17.31 22.66 9.29
N ARG A 168 -17.71 21.65 10.07
CA ARG A 168 -18.28 20.42 9.53
C ARG A 168 -19.65 20.70 8.93
N GLU A 169 -19.88 20.15 7.74
CA GLU A 169 -21.23 20.10 7.17
C GLU A 169 -22.03 19.00 7.89
N GLU A 170 -22.99 19.40 8.70
CA GLU A 170 -23.93 18.44 9.27
C GLU A 170 -24.91 17.98 8.19
N ARG A 171 -24.93 16.68 7.93
CA ARG A 171 -25.79 16.05 6.93
C ARG A 171 -26.57 14.89 7.53
N GLU A 172 -27.88 14.90 7.34
CA GLU A 172 -28.70 13.74 7.61
C GLU A 172 -28.44 12.63 6.58
N ASN A 173 -28.64 11.39 6.97
CA ASN A 173 -28.57 10.29 6.03
C ASN A 173 -29.72 10.38 5.02
N ILE A 174 -29.42 10.14 3.75
CA ILE A 174 -30.46 10.00 2.73
C ILE A 174 -31.32 8.78 3.08
N PRO A 175 -32.66 8.90 3.14
CA PRO A 175 -33.51 7.77 3.45
C PRO A 175 -33.29 6.59 2.51
N TYR A 176 -33.20 5.40 3.07
CA TYR A 176 -33.02 4.19 2.26
C TYR A 176 -34.28 3.87 1.45
N GLU A 177 -34.09 3.73 0.15
CA GLU A 177 -35.12 3.27 -0.77
C GLU A 177 -34.69 2.00 -1.47
N LYS A 178 -35.52 0.96 -1.41
CA LYS A 178 -35.24 -0.31 -2.09
C LYS A 178 -35.28 -0.13 -3.60
N ASN A 179 -34.14 -0.34 -4.27
CA ASN A 179 -34.05 -0.24 -5.74
C ASN A 179 -33.30 -1.44 -6.32
N ILE A 180 -34.05 -2.50 -6.62
CA ILE A 180 -33.51 -3.75 -7.19
C ILE A 180 -32.88 -3.51 -8.56
N GLN A 181 -33.45 -2.65 -9.39
CA GLN A 181 -32.97 -2.39 -10.73
C GLN A 181 -31.60 -1.66 -10.74
N LYS A 182 -31.35 -0.86 -9.70
CA LYS A 182 -30.10 -0.12 -9.53
C LYS A 182 -29.02 -0.95 -8.86
N TYR A 183 -29.35 -1.71 -7.80
CA TYR A 183 -28.35 -2.30 -6.92
C TYR A 183 -28.16 -3.82 -7.09
N VAL A 184 -29.04 -4.50 -7.82
CA VAL A 184 -28.90 -5.94 -8.05
C VAL A 184 -28.48 -6.19 -9.50
N MET A 185 -27.17 -6.40 -9.70
CA MET A 185 -26.58 -6.53 -11.05
C MET A 185 -26.75 -7.94 -11.63
N MET A 186 -28.00 -8.38 -11.74
CA MET A 186 -28.33 -9.51 -12.62
C MET A 186 -28.18 -9.08 -14.10
N PRO A 187 -27.90 -10.00 -15.04
CA PRO A 187 -27.67 -9.67 -16.45
C PRO A 187 -28.71 -8.72 -17.06
N GLY A 188 -30.00 -8.94 -16.79
CA GLY A 188 -31.09 -8.10 -17.29
C GLY A 188 -31.08 -6.67 -16.71
N ASN A 189 -30.61 -6.49 -15.46
CA ASN A 189 -30.44 -5.16 -14.87
C ASN A 189 -29.15 -4.49 -15.40
N ALA A 190 -28.07 -5.25 -15.50
CA ALA A 190 -26.79 -4.75 -16.01
C ALA A 190 -26.90 -4.22 -17.45
N ILE A 191 -27.61 -4.94 -18.33
CA ILE A 191 -27.89 -4.50 -19.71
C ILE A 191 -28.62 -3.15 -19.72
N ARG A 192 -29.61 -2.98 -18.87
CA ARG A 192 -30.35 -1.71 -18.76
C ARG A 192 -29.52 -0.60 -18.11
N ARG A 193 -28.62 -0.97 -17.20
CA ARG A 193 -27.75 0.00 -16.50
C ARG A 193 -26.61 0.52 -17.39
N HIS A 194 -26.11 -0.30 -18.33
CA HIS A 194 -24.98 0.07 -19.19
C HIS A 194 -25.18 1.41 -19.95
N PRO A 195 -26.33 1.65 -20.63
CA PRO A 195 -26.59 2.95 -21.24
C PRO A 195 -26.56 4.13 -20.26
N VAL A 196 -26.98 3.92 -19.01
CA VAL A 196 -26.93 4.94 -17.96
C VAL A 196 -25.48 5.26 -17.59
N VAL A 197 -24.63 4.22 -17.50
CA VAL A 197 -23.18 4.37 -17.24
C VAL A 197 -22.51 5.19 -18.34
N GLU A 198 -22.76 4.87 -19.61
CA GLU A 198 -22.16 5.60 -20.76
C GLU A 198 -22.68 7.04 -20.84
N ALA A 199 -23.98 7.27 -20.63
CA ALA A 199 -24.54 8.61 -20.59
C ALA A 199 -23.96 9.46 -19.45
N ARG A 200 -23.74 8.85 -18.29
CA ARG A 200 -23.10 9.47 -17.13
C ARG A 200 -21.65 9.86 -17.42
N MET A 201 -20.87 8.97 -18.03
CA MET A 201 -19.48 9.27 -18.41
C MET A 201 -19.41 10.45 -19.37
N LYS A 202 -20.36 10.53 -20.31
CA LYS A 202 -20.49 11.70 -21.20
C LYS A 202 -20.83 12.97 -20.42
N ALA A 203 -21.80 12.91 -19.52
CA ALA A 203 -22.19 14.08 -18.69
C ALA A 203 -21.03 14.57 -17.81
N ILE A 204 -20.19 13.67 -17.29
CA ILE A 204 -18.98 14.04 -16.54
C ILE A 204 -17.95 14.68 -17.47
N ALA A 205 -17.75 14.15 -18.69
CA ALA A 205 -16.85 14.76 -19.68
C ALA A 205 -17.32 16.18 -20.06
N ASP A 206 -18.62 16.37 -20.30
CA ASP A 206 -19.20 17.69 -20.58
C ASP A 206 -19.01 18.66 -19.38
N TYR A 207 -19.17 18.18 -18.15
CA TYR A 207 -18.89 18.96 -16.95
C TYR A 207 -17.40 19.31 -16.82
N ALA A 208 -16.50 18.42 -17.17
CA ALA A 208 -15.06 18.62 -17.10
C ALA A 208 -14.58 19.79 -17.98
N GLU A 209 -15.29 20.09 -19.08
CA GLU A 209 -14.94 21.22 -19.98
C GLU A 209 -14.99 22.59 -19.29
N THR A 210 -15.85 22.74 -18.27
CA THR A 210 -16.08 24.01 -17.57
C THR A 210 -15.82 23.92 -16.07
N SER A 211 -15.34 22.80 -15.60
CA SER A 211 -15.12 22.57 -14.16
C SER A 211 -14.03 23.49 -13.60
N PRO A 212 -14.27 24.11 -12.43
CA PRO A 212 -13.26 24.92 -11.76
C PRO A 212 -12.06 24.12 -11.26
N LEU A 213 -12.14 22.78 -11.25
CA LEU A 213 -11.03 21.91 -10.91
C LEU A 213 -9.95 21.90 -12.00
N ASN A 214 -10.33 22.18 -13.26
CA ASN A 214 -9.40 22.39 -14.35
C ASN A 214 -9.04 23.87 -14.44
N LYS A 215 -7.75 24.18 -14.49
CA LYS A 215 -7.27 25.57 -14.50
C LYS A 215 -6.46 25.86 -15.73
N VAL A 216 -6.77 26.98 -16.41
CA VAL A 216 -5.98 27.51 -17.54
C VAL A 216 -5.26 28.77 -17.07
N GLU A 217 -3.95 28.78 -17.19
CA GLU A 217 -3.11 29.94 -16.91
C GLU A 217 -2.38 30.32 -18.22
N MET A 218 -2.73 31.46 -18.78
CA MET A 218 -2.10 31.96 -20.01
C MET A 218 -1.00 32.97 -19.68
N ASN A 219 0.24 32.62 -20.07
CA ASN A 219 1.43 33.49 -19.99
C ASN A 219 2.09 33.55 -21.37
N ASP A 220 3.38 33.18 -21.52
CA ASP A 220 4.01 33.03 -22.83
C ASP A 220 3.42 31.81 -23.58
N THR A 221 2.98 32.03 -24.81
CA THR A 221 2.33 31.01 -25.63
C THR A 221 3.31 30.19 -26.48
N LYS A 222 4.61 30.47 -26.41
CA LYS A 222 5.63 29.64 -27.08
C LYS A 222 5.66 28.22 -26.53
N ILE A 223 5.40 28.08 -25.23
CA ILE A 223 5.37 26.82 -24.52
C ILE A 223 4.00 26.67 -23.86
N GLY A 224 3.26 25.65 -24.26
CA GLY A 224 2.07 25.19 -23.56
C GLY A 224 2.36 23.90 -22.81
N VAL A 225 1.85 23.78 -21.58
CA VAL A 225 1.99 22.58 -20.76
C VAL A 225 0.62 22.08 -20.35
N ILE A 226 0.33 20.83 -20.70
CA ILE A 226 -0.86 20.10 -20.23
C ILE A 226 -0.36 19.10 -19.17
N THR A 227 -0.93 19.14 -17.96
CA THR A 227 -0.42 18.38 -16.83
C THR A 227 -1.49 18.14 -15.76
N SER A 228 -1.21 17.28 -14.80
CA SER A 228 -2.05 17.02 -13.63
C SER A 228 -1.19 16.74 -12.38
N GLY A 229 -1.83 16.73 -11.21
CA GLY A 229 -1.18 16.34 -9.97
C GLY A 229 0.09 17.10 -9.67
N ILE A 230 1.06 16.42 -9.06
CA ILE A 230 2.35 17.01 -8.65
C ILE A 230 3.18 17.51 -9.84
N SER A 231 3.00 16.91 -11.02
CA SER A 231 3.71 17.34 -12.24
C SER A 231 3.43 18.79 -12.61
N TYR A 232 2.25 19.32 -12.22
CA TYR A 232 1.95 20.76 -12.36
C TYR A 232 2.91 21.61 -11.53
N GLN A 233 3.17 21.24 -10.28
CA GLN A 233 4.07 22.00 -9.40
C GLN A 233 5.50 21.99 -9.96
N TYR A 234 5.96 20.85 -10.47
CA TYR A 234 7.28 20.74 -11.09
C TYR A 234 7.40 21.59 -12.36
N ALA A 235 6.36 21.57 -13.20
CA ALA A 235 6.33 22.40 -14.41
C ALA A 235 6.32 23.88 -14.07
N LYS A 236 5.52 24.29 -13.09
CA LYS A 236 5.40 25.68 -12.64
C LYS A 236 6.71 26.23 -12.05
N GLU A 237 7.39 25.42 -11.21
CA GLU A 237 8.68 25.77 -10.63
C GLU A 237 9.77 25.89 -11.70
N ALA A 238 9.78 24.98 -12.68
CA ALA A 238 10.81 24.95 -13.72
C ALA A 238 10.66 26.06 -14.76
N LEU A 239 9.42 26.34 -15.19
CA LEU A 239 9.17 27.17 -16.37
C LEU A 239 8.63 28.57 -16.01
N GLY A 240 8.01 28.75 -14.83
CA GLY A 240 7.43 30.01 -14.38
C GLY A 240 6.53 30.64 -15.43
N ASP A 241 6.71 31.92 -15.71
CA ASP A 241 5.94 32.67 -16.71
C ASP A 241 6.40 32.46 -18.17
N LYS A 242 7.47 31.64 -18.38
CA LYS A 242 7.95 31.26 -19.72
C LYS A 242 7.00 30.27 -20.42
N ALA A 243 5.98 29.75 -19.72
CA ALA A 243 5.01 28.81 -20.25
C ALA A 243 3.59 29.15 -19.84
N SER A 244 2.63 28.73 -20.67
CA SER A 244 1.21 28.68 -20.33
C SER A 244 0.83 27.28 -19.86
N TYR A 245 -0.16 27.15 -18.99
CA TYR A 245 -0.52 25.87 -18.35
C TYR A 245 -2.01 25.56 -18.51
N LEU A 246 -2.31 24.30 -18.83
CA LEU A 246 -3.59 23.68 -18.60
C LEU A 246 -3.39 22.60 -17.54
N LYS A 247 -3.81 22.89 -16.31
CA LYS A 247 -3.82 21.92 -15.21
C LYS A 247 -5.15 21.17 -15.19
N LEU A 248 -5.10 19.87 -15.43
CA LEU A 248 -6.25 18.97 -15.35
C LEU A 248 -6.43 18.51 -13.91
N GLY A 249 -7.51 18.95 -13.26
CA GLY A 249 -7.95 18.42 -11.99
C GLY A 249 -8.88 17.21 -12.16
N ILE A 250 -9.59 17.10 -13.30
CA ILE A 250 -10.37 15.93 -13.68
C ILE A 250 -9.58 15.16 -14.74
N VAL A 251 -9.12 13.96 -14.37
CA VAL A 251 -8.28 13.11 -15.23
C VAL A 251 -9.03 11.89 -15.80
N ASN A 252 -10.24 11.63 -15.33
CA ASN A 252 -11.15 10.67 -15.99
C ASN A 252 -12.63 11.01 -15.70
N PRO A 253 -13.47 11.16 -16.75
CA PRO A 253 -13.09 11.34 -18.15
C PRO A 253 -12.41 12.69 -18.38
N MET A 254 -11.40 12.72 -19.23
CA MET A 254 -10.69 13.98 -19.54
C MET A 254 -11.51 14.84 -20.51
N PRO A 255 -11.51 16.17 -20.29
CA PRO A 255 -12.11 17.13 -21.23
C PRO A 255 -11.30 17.22 -22.52
N ILE A 256 -11.94 17.36 -23.66
CA ILE A 256 -11.22 17.45 -24.93
C ILE A 256 -11.27 18.84 -25.56
N GLN A 257 -12.35 19.57 -25.38
CA GLN A 257 -12.49 20.88 -26.01
C GLN A 257 -11.54 21.90 -25.37
N ILE A 258 -11.50 21.97 -24.04
CA ILE A 258 -10.55 22.85 -23.34
C ILE A 258 -9.09 22.52 -23.66
N ILE A 259 -8.75 21.23 -23.87
CA ILE A 259 -7.43 20.79 -24.31
C ILE A 259 -7.13 21.32 -25.72
N LYS A 260 -8.06 21.19 -26.66
CA LYS A 260 -7.91 21.71 -28.02
C LYS A 260 -7.78 23.23 -28.06
N ASP A 261 -8.65 23.92 -27.32
CA ASP A 261 -8.67 25.39 -27.24
C ASP A 261 -7.40 25.96 -26.62
N PHE A 262 -6.84 25.26 -25.63
CA PHE A 262 -5.55 25.59 -25.03
C PHE A 262 -4.40 25.34 -26.01
N ALA A 263 -4.35 24.16 -26.61
CA ALA A 263 -3.28 23.77 -27.54
C ALA A 263 -3.24 24.67 -28.77
N ALA A 264 -4.39 25.11 -29.27
CA ALA A 264 -4.47 26.02 -30.43
C ALA A 264 -3.89 27.43 -30.16
N LYS A 265 -3.69 27.80 -28.89
CA LYS A 265 -3.11 29.09 -28.48
C LYS A 265 -1.59 29.03 -28.29
N CYS A 266 -1.00 27.84 -28.29
CA CYS A 266 0.40 27.62 -27.98
C CYS A 266 1.15 27.15 -29.22
N GLU A 267 2.40 27.63 -29.42
CA GLU A 267 3.23 27.22 -30.56
C GLU A 267 3.70 25.77 -30.42
N LYS A 268 4.07 25.35 -29.21
CA LYS A 268 4.53 24.01 -28.89
C LYS A 268 3.89 23.53 -27.59
N VAL A 269 3.31 22.34 -27.60
CA VAL A 269 2.59 21.82 -26.45
C VAL A 269 3.27 20.57 -25.91
N TYR A 270 3.55 20.59 -24.60
CA TYR A 270 4.12 19.47 -23.87
C TYR A 270 3.08 18.86 -22.94
N VAL A 271 3.14 17.53 -22.79
CA VAL A 271 2.45 16.83 -21.72
C VAL A 271 3.48 16.41 -20.68
N ILE A 272 3.25 16.83 -19.44
CA ILE A 272 4.11 16.47 -18.30
C ILE A 272 3.25 15.66 -17.32
N GLU A 273 3.49 14.37 -17.26
CA GLU A 273 2.78 13.43 -16.39
C GLU A 273 3.72 12.32 -15.91
N GLU A 274 3.53 11.87 -14.67
CA GLU A 274 4.24 10.70 -14.11
C GLU A 274 3.57 9.41 -14.55
N LEU A 275 4.31 8.28 -14.49
CA LEU A 275 3.89 6.94 -14.86
C LEU A 275 3.53 6.82 -16.36
N ASP A 276 2.34 6.35 -16.70
CA ASP A 276 1.94 6.05 -18.08
C ASP A 276 1.53 7.30 -18.88
N ASP A 277 1.42 7.16 -20.20
CA ASP A 277 1.12 8.21 -21.17
C ASP A 277 -0.40 8.46 -21.32
N VAL A 278 -1.13 8.57 -20.21
CA VAL A 278 -2.60 8.63 -20.24
C VAL A 278 -3.11 9.94 -20.82
N ILE A 279 -2.56 11.07 -20.39
CA ILE A 279 -2.92 12.41 -20.91
C ILE A 279 -2.42 12.56 -22.35
N GLU A 280 -1.18 12.17 -22.61
CA GLU A 280 -0.57 12.22 -23.94
C GLU A 280 -1.36 11.41 -24.96
N THR A 281 -1.69 10.15 -24.62
CA THR A 281 -2.51 9.28 -25.47
C THR A 281 -3.89 9.86 -25.70
N HIS A 282 -4.54 10.47 -24.70
CA HIS A 282 -5.82 11.14 -24.87
C HIS A 282 -5.71 12.33 -25.84
N CYS A 283 -4.69 13.16 -25.71
CA CYS A 283 -4.43 14.27 -26.63
C CYS A 283 -4.24 13.79 -28.07
N LYS A 284 -3.32 12.85 -28.28
CA LYS A 284 -3.00 12.30 -29.61
C LYS A 284 -4.19 11.62 -30.27
N LYS A 285 -4.96 10.81 -29.52
CA LYS A 285 -6.19 10.15 -29.99
C LYS A 285 -7.23 11.15 -30.53
N ASN A 286 -7.27 12.36 -29.96
CA ASN A 286 -8.20 13.41 -30.34
C ASN A 286 -7.61 14.44 -31.31
N GLY A 287 -6.44 14.16 -31.91
CA GLY A 287 -5.81 14.98 -32.95
C GLY A 287 -5.06 16.20 -32.41
N VAL A 288 -4.72 16.24 -31.11
CA VAL A 288 -3.89 17.30 -30.54
C VAL A 288 -2.43 16.85 -30.59
N ASN A 289 -1.58 17.64 -31.27
CA ASN A 289 -0.15 17.35 -31.37
C ASN A 289 0.55 17.78 -30.09
N VAL A 290 1.12 16.84 -29.37
CA VAL A 290 1.81 17.06 -28.10
C VAL A 290 3.11 16.26 -28.02
N ILE A 291 4.03 16.73 -27.22
CA ILE A 291 5.31 16.10 -26.90
C ILE A 291 5.26 15.66 -25.43
N GLY A 292 5.43 14.38 -25.15
CA GLY A 292 5.29 13.83 -23.80
C GLY A 292 6.38 12.83 -23.46
N LYS A 293 6.07 11.54 -23.46
CA LYS A 293 6.97 10.45 -23.02
C LYS A 293 8.20 10.24 -23.91
N GLU A 294 8.26 10.87 -25.07
CA GLU A 294 9.52 10.93 -25.83
C GLU A 294 10.61 11.76 -25.13
N LEU A 295 10.23 12.67 -24.22
CA LEU A 295 11.14 13.45 -23.39
C LEU A 295 11.20 12.98 -21.94
N PHE A 296 10.07 12.53 -21.39
CA PHE A 296 9.91 12.17 -19.99
C PHE A 296 9.80 10.65 -19.82
N SER A 297 10.54 10.12 -18.83
CA SER A 297 10.54 8.69 -18.53
C SER A 297 9.15 8.17 -18.15
N LEU A 298 8.89 6.89 -18.51
CA LEU A 298 7.77 6.11 -17.96
C LEU A 298 8.07 5.61 -16.53
N MET A 299 9.35 5.69 -16.09
CA MET A 299 9.81 5.15 -14.82
C MET A 299 10.17 6.27 -13.86
N GLY A 300 9.74 6.12 -12.62
CA GLY A 300 10.14 6.98 -11.53
C GLY A 300 9.40 8.31 -11.49
N GLU A 301 9.92 9.20 -10.66
CA GLU A 301 9.38 10.54 -10.46
C GLU A 301 9.93 11.53 -11.49
N ILE A 302 9.12 12.52 -11.81
CA ILE A 302 9.57 13.75 -12.50
C ILE A 302 10.02 14.77 -11.45
N SER A 303 10.85 15.71 -11.83
CA SER A 303 11.26 16.84 -11.00
C SER A 303 11.35 18.13 -11.81
N GLN A 304 11.32 19.27 -11.12
CA GLN A 304 11.51 20.58 -11.76
C GLN A 304 12.83 20.65 -12.55
N THR A 305 13.88 20.00 -12.05
CA THR A 305 15.18 19.93 -12.73
C THR A 305 15.09 19.19 -14.06
N ILE A 306 14.41 18.02 -14.07
CA ILE A 306 14.19 17.26 -15.30
C ILE A 306 13.36 18.08 -16.31
N VAL A 307 12.33 18.79 -15.85
CA VAL A 307 11.51 19.64 -16.70
C VAL A 307 12.34 20.79 -17.31
N ALA A 308 13.13 21.50 -16.50
CA ALA A 308 14.00 22.58 -16.97
C ALA A 308 15.05 22.08 -17.97
N GLU A 309 15.69 20.95 -17.70
CA GLU A 309 16.68 20.35 -18.60
C GLU A 309 16.05 19.95 -19.95
N LYS A 310 14.90 19.29 -19.92
CA LYS A 310 14.25 18.74 -21.13
C LYS A 310 13.58 19.78 -22.00
N ILE A 311 13.02 20.83 -21.41
CA ILE A 311 12.26 21.87 -22.15
C ILE A 311 13.12 23.09 -22.44
N LEU A 312 13.89 23.58 -21.47
CA LEU A 312 14.72 24.80 -21.61
C LEU A 312 16.16 24.50 -22.02
N GLY A 313 16.62 23.25 -21.91
CA GLY A 313 18.03 22.90 -22.11
C GLY A 313 18.96 23.41 -20.99
N GLU A 314 18.38 23.83 -19.87
CA GLU A 314 19.12 24.34 -18.72
C GLU A 314 19.79 23.20 -17.98
N LYS A 315 21.13 23.24 -17.84
CA LYS A 315 21.84 22.28 -16.99
C LYS A 315 21.97 22.87 -15.59
N ASN A 316 21.36 22.19 -14.61
CA ASN A 316 21.56 22.57 -13.22
C ASN A 316 22.95 22.14 -12.73
N GLU A 317 23.69 23.05 -12.12
CA GLU A 317 24.89 22.70 -11.37
C GLU A 317 24.46 22.09 -10.02
N TYR A 318 24.72 20.82 -9.85
CA TYR A 318 24.51 20.16 -8.56
C TYR A 318 25.73 20.38 -7.67
N ILE A 319 25.50 20.67 -6.42
CA ILE A 319 26.55 20.55 -5.40
C ILE A 319 26.83 19.05 -5.26
N THR A 320 27.95 18.60 -5.80
CA THR A 320 28.42 17.23 -5.64
C THR A 320 29.26 17.15 -4.37
N PHE A 321 28.88 16.27 -3.48
CA PHE A 321 29.75 15.87 -2.37
C PHE A 321 30.51 14.62 -2.79
N GLU A 322 31.79 14.50 -2.33
CA GLU A 322 32.46 13.20 -2.41
C GLU A 322 31.65 12.19 -1.58
N ASP A 323 30.98 11.30 -2.26
CA ASP A 323 29.98 10.40 -1.69
C ASP A 323 30.68 9.22 -1.00
N ASN A 324 31.17 9.45 0.21
CA ASN A 324 31.66 8.42 1.11
C ASN A 324 30.58 7.93 2.09
N VAL A 325 29.31 8.27 1.83
CA VAL A 325 28.20 7.82 2.68
C VAL A 325 27.89 6.34 2.37
N PRO A 326 28.04 5.42 3.32
CA PRO A 326 27.73 4.02 3.07
C PRO A 326 26.25 3.83 2.80
N VAL A 327 25.92 3.02 1.80
CA VAL A 327 24.56 2.59 1.52
C VAL A 327 24.00 1.86 2.75
N ARG A 328 22.81 2.28 3.21
CA ARG A 328 22.12 1.69 4.37
C ARG A 328 20.81 1.03 3.91
N PRO A 329 20.87 -0.21 3.40
CA PRO A 329 19.66 -0.90 3.01
C PRO A 329 18.75 -1.15 4.23
N PRO A 330 17.43 -1.24 4.05
CA PRO A 330 16.53 -1.61 5.12
C PRO A 330 16.91 -2.97 5.70
N VAL A 331 16.89 -3.08 7.04
CA VAL A 331 17.19 -4.31 7.76
C VAL A 331 16.13 -4.56 8.83
N MET A 332 15.96 -5.81 9.23
CA MET A 332 15.09 -6.14 10.36
C MET A 332 15.60 -5.44 11.63
N CYS A 333 14.69 -5.00 12.50
CA CYS A 333 15.01 -4.31 13.74
C CYS A 333 15.84 -5.18 14.70
N PRO A 334 16.60 -4.59 15.64
CA PRO A 334 17.14 -5.34 16.78
C PRO A 334 16.03 -6.05 17.55
N GLY A 335 16.21 -7.34 17.88
CA GLY A 335 15.18 -8.14 18.54
C GLY A 335 13.97 -8.48 17.67
N CYS A 336 14.02 -8.27 16.36
CA CYS A 336 12.93 -8.68 15.48
C CYS A 336 12.63 -10.18 15.62
N PRO A 337 11.36 -10.57 15.89
CA PRO A 337 11.00 -11.98 16.12
C PRO A 337 11.21 -12.86 14.86
N HIS A 338 11.17 -12.27 13.68
CA HIS A 338 11.32 -13.03 12.43
C HIS A 338 12.74 -13.55 12.19
N ARG A 339 13.75 -12.96 12.81
CA ARG A 339 15.16 -13.24 12.56
C ARG A 339 15.56 -14.69 12.81
N GLY A 340 15.17 -15.23 13.96
CA GLY A 340 15.50 -16.61 14.35
C GLY A 340 14.91 -17.63 13.39
N LEU A 341 13.66 -17.42 13.00
CA LEU A 341 12.97 -18.28 12.02
C LEU A 341 13.70 -18.28 10.65
N PHE A 342 13.98 -17.10 10.09
CA PHE A 342 14.63 -17.01 8.78
C PHE A 342 16.07 -17.59 8.80
N TYR A 343 16.76 -17.46 9.93
CA TYR A 343 18.03 -18.15 10.10
C TYR A 343 17.87 -19.69 10.06
N CYS A 344 16.83 -20.23 10.72
CA CYS A 344 16.53 -21.67 10.66
C CYS A 344 16.19 -22.12 9.23
N LEU A 345 15.36 -21.38 8.51
CA LEU A 345 14.98 -21.68 7.12
C LEU A 345 16.20 -21.66 6.18
N HIS A 346 17.06 -20.63 6.30
CA HIS A 346 18.32 -20.56 5.57
C HIS A 346 19.21 -21.78 5.84
N LYS A 347 19.38 -22.14 7.12
CA LYS A 347 20.19 -23.28 7.53
C LYS A 347 19.64 -24.60 7.02
N LEU A 348 18.34 -24.75 6.91
CA LEU A 348 17.68 -25.95 6.38
C LEU A 348 17.74 -26.03 4.85
N GLY A 349 18.00 -24.92 4.16
CA GLY A 349 18.07 -24.87 2.70
C GLY A 349 16.74 -25.21 2.02
N VAL A 350 15.62 -24.87 2.65
CA VAL A 350 14.28 -25.07 2.09
C VAL A 350 13.90 -23.93 1.16
N MET A 351 13.10 -24.21 0.14
CA MET A 351 12.48 -23.20 -0.70
C MET A 351 11.42 -22.46 0.11
N VAL A 352 11.43 -21.14 0.10
CA VAL A 352 10.51 -20.29 0.85
C VAL A 352 9.67 -19.45 -0.10
N SER A 353 8.39 -19.82 -0.23
CA SER A 353 7.38 -18.96 -0.84
C SER A 353 6.99 -17.88 0.16
N GLY A 354 7.47 -16.67 -0.08
CA GLY A 354 7.29 -15.54 0.82
C GLY A 354 6.08 -14.68 0.51
N ASP A 355 5.78 -13.77 1.42
CA ASP A 355 4.68 -12.82 1.33
C ASP A 355 5.13 -11.40 1.68
N ILE A 356 4.21 -10.44 1.70
CA ILE A 356 4.47 -9.02 1.87
C ILE A 356 4.33 -8.61 3.35
N GLY A 357 5.41 -8.07 3.92
CA GLY A 357 5.47 -7.57 5.30
C GLY A 357 6.92 -7.27 5.71
N CYS A 358 7.16 -6.87 6.97
CA CYS A 358 8.53 -6.68 7.49
C CYS A 358 9.43 -7.89 7.27
N TYR A 359 8.85 -9.07 7.26
CA TYR A 359 9.56 -10.34 7.06
C TYR A 359 10.04 -10.56 5.63
N THR A 360 9.58 -9.78 4.64
CA THR A 360 10.18 -9.78 3.28
C THR A 360 11.67 -9.47 3.32
N LEU A 361 12.13 -8.74 4.36
CA LEU A 361 13.56 -8.52 4.62
C LEU A 361 14.34 -9.80 4.96
N GLY A 362 13.68 -10.94 5.16
CA GLY A 362 14.33 -12.26 5.21
C GLY A 362 15.04 -12.67 3.91
N ALA A 363 14.69 -12.03 2.78
CA ALA A 363 15.39 -12.18 1.50
C ALA A 363 16.77 -11.52 1.48
N THR A 364 17.04 -10.55 2.38
CA THR A 364 18.30 -9.80 2.38
C THR A 364 19.42 -10.55 3.11
N ALA A 365 20.67 -10.26 2.72
CA ALA A 365 21.84 -10.81 3.41
C ALA A 365 21.87 -10.33 4.89
N PRO A 366 22.35 -11.17 5.81
CA PRO A 366 22.93 -12.50 5.61
C PRO A 366 21.92 -13.66 5.67
N LEU A 367 20.62 -13.36 5.84
CA LEU A 367 19.59 -14.40 5.99
C LEU A 367 19.31 -15.11 4.66
N CYS A 368 19.09 -14.37 3.58
CA CYS A 368 18.87 -14.90 2.23
C CYS A 368 17.94 -16.13 2.21
N ALA A 369 16.82 -16.05 2.92
CA ALA A 369 15.94 -17.18 3.20
C ALA A 369 14.53 -16.98 2.62
N MET A 370 14.43 -16.37 1.46
CA MET A 370 13.15 -16.19 0.76
C MET A 370 13.40 -16.23 -0.75
N ASP A 371 12.62 -17.04 -1.46
CA ASP A 371 12.81 -17.31 -2.88
C ASP A 371 11.83 -16.55 -3.79
N SER A 372 10.65 -16.20 -3.27
CA SER A 372 9.64 -15.48 -4.04
C SER A 372 8.74 -14.61 -3.17
N THR A 373 8.24 -13.51 -3.75
CA THR A 373 7.11 -12.73 -3.23
C THR A 373 6.29 -12.24 -4.41
N ILE A 374 4.96 -12.31 -4.33
CA ILE A 374 4.07 -11.93 -5.43
C ILE A 374 3.12 -10.80 -4.97
N CYS A 375 2.14 -11.11 -4.16
CA CYS A 375 1.19 -10.18 -3.57
C CYS A 375 0.73 -10.70 -2.20
N MET A 376 0.03 -9.87 -1.44
CA MET A 376 -0.45 -10.25 -0.11
C MET A 376 -1.33 -11.49 -0.16
N GLY A 377 -0.96 -12.52 0.60
CA GLY A 377 -1.64 -13.82 0.68
C GLY A 377 -1.18 -14.86 -0.34
N ALA A 378 -0.38 -14.48 -1.34
CA ALA A 378 0.02 -15.38 -2.43
C ALA A 378 1.04 -16.45 -2.03
N SER A 379 1.73 -16.30 -0.90
CA SER A 379 2.73 -17.29 -0.46
C SER A 379 2.16 -18.70 -0.34
N ILE A 380 0.98 -18.83 0.23
CA ILE A 380 0.30 -20.12 0.44
C ILE A 380 -0.16 -20.74 -0.89
N SER A 381 -0.88 -19.96 -1.69
CA SER A 381 -1.38 -20.43 -3.00
C SER A 381 -0.23 -20.67 -3.99
N GLY A 382 0.79 -19.83 -3.95
CA GLY A 382 2.01 -19.98 -4.78
C GLY A 382 2.77 -21.24 -4.42
N LEU A 383 2.96 -21.53 -3.11
CA LEU A 383 3.55 -22.78 -2.65
C LEU A 383 2.74 -24.00 -3.12
N HIS A 384 1.40 -23.93 -2.99
CA HIS A 384 0.53 -25.00 -3.48
C HIS A 384 0.78 -25.29 -4.96
N GLY A 385 0.79 -24.26 -5.79
CA GLY A 385 1.08 -24.41 -7.23
C GLY A 385 2.49 -24.97 -7.50
N PHE A 386 3.49 -24.47 -6.77
CA PHE A 386 4.87 -24.96 -6.87
C PHE A 386 4.96 -26.46 -6.51
N ASN A 387 4.34 -26.87 -5.42
CA ASN A 387 4.34 -28.26 -4.97
C ASN A 387 3.60 -29.19 -5.95
N LYS A 388 2.45 -28.76 -6.50
CA LYS A 388 1.75 -29.53 -7.54
C LYS A 388 2.60 -29.70 -8.81
N ALA A 389 3.39 -28.70 -9.17
CA ALA A 389 4.25 -28.77 -10.34
C ALA A 389 5.48 -29.66 -10.13
N ARG A 390 6.03 -29.72 -8.92
CA ARG A 390 7.30 -30.39 -8.63
C ARG A 390 7.16 -31.73 -7.89
N GLY A 391 5.98 -32.01 -7.33
CA GLY A 391 5.64 -33.28 -6.67
C GLY A 391 6.18 -33.42 -5.24
N ALA A 392 6.06 -34.62 -4.69
CA ALA A 392 6.25 -34.94 -3.28
C ALA A 392 7.64 -34.62 -2.70
N GLU A 393 8.70 -34.64 -3.51
CA GLU A 393 10.03 -34.25 -3.02
C GLU A 393 10.11 -32.75 -2.71
N ALA A 394 9.42 -31.93 -3.49
CA ALA A 394 9.38 -30.50 -3.25
C ALA A 394 8.56 -30.15 -2.00
N GLU A 395 7.46 -30.86 -1.75
CA GLU A 395 6.62 -30.70 -0.55
C GLU A 395 7.43 -30.82 0.74
N LYS A 396 8.41 -31.75 0.79
CA LYS A 396 9.30 -31.98 1.94
C LYS A 396 10.44 -30.96 2.09
N LYS A 397 10.59 -30.05 1.12
CA LYS A 397 11.69 -29.07 1.05
C LYS A 397 11.23 -27.65 0.75
N SER A 398 9.98 -27.36 0.99
CA SER A 398 9.40 -26.04 0.72
C SER A 398 8.40 -25.62 1.78
N VAL A 399 8.37 -24.32 2.07
CA VAL A 399 7.44 -23.72 3.03
C VAL A 399 6.84 -22.44 2.46
N ALA A 400 5.62 -22.09 2.90
CA ALA A 400 5.08 -20.76 2.75
C ALA A 400 5.29 -19.97 4.04
N VAL A 401 5.62 -18.68 3.93
CA VAL A 401 5.78 -17.79 5.08
C VAL A 401 4.87 -16.59 4.89
N ILE A 402 4.03 -16.30 5.90
CA ILE A 402 3.02 -15.23 5.85
C ILE A 402 2.86 -14.58 7.22
N GLY A 403 2.70 -13.24 7.27
CA GLY A 403 2.42 -12.53 8.52
C GLY A 403 0.96 -12.70 8.99
N ASP A 404 0.69 -12.48 10.28
CA ASP A 404 -0.64 -12.53 10.88
C ASP A 404 -1.65 -11.63 10.17
N SER A 405 -1.32 -10.36 9.96
CA SER A 405 -2.17 -9.42 9.22
C SER A 405 -2.39 -9.85 7.77
N THR A 406 -1.35 -10.30 7.08
CA THR A 406 -1.42 -10.74 5.69
C THR A 406 -2.21 -12.06 5.56
N PHE A 407 -2.15 -12.93 6.57
CA PHE A 407 -2.98 -14.12 6.65
C PHE A 407 -4.47 -13.77 6.74
N MET A 408 -4.82 -12.78 7.57
CA MET A 408 -6.18 -12.24 7.65
C MET A 408 -6.61 -11.51 6.38
N HIS A 409 -5.66 -10.88 5.66
CA HIS A 409 -5.94 -10.16 4.42
C HIS A 409 -6.41 -11.10 3.30
N SER A 410 -5.64 -12.14 2.98
CA SER A 410 -5.94 -13.05 1.86
C SER A 410 -5.41 -14.47 2.05
N GLY A 411 -4.62 -14.73 3.11
CA GLY A 411 -4.01 -16.04 3.34
C GLY A 411 -5.00 -17.14 3.70
N MET A 412 -6.10 -16.81 4.37
CA MET A 412 -7.13 -17.78 4.78
C MET A 412 -7.69 -18.55 3.58
N THR A 413 -8.02 -17.87 2.51
CA THR A 413 -8.56 -18.50 1.28
C THR A 413 -7.53 -19.41 0.62
N GLY A 414 -6.25 -19.02 0.66
CA GLY A 414 -5.13 -19.87 0.21
C GLY A 414 -5.00 -21.13 1.04
N LEU A 415 -5.16 -21.04 2.37
CA LEU A 415 -5.09 -22.19 3.26
C LEU A 415 -6.28 -23.15 3.06
N VAL A 416 -7.50 -22.62 2.87
CA VAL A 416 -8.68 -23.42 2.48
C VAL A 416 -8.40 -24.18 1.19
N ASN A 417 -7.81 -23.53 0.18
CA ASN A 417 -7.47 -24.17 -1.09
C ASN A 417 -6.47 -25.32 -0.91
N VAL A 418 -5.45 -25.15 -0.06
CA VAL A 418 -4.46 -26.17 0.28
C VAL A 418 -5.13 -27.38 0.95
N ALA A 419 -5.97 -27.13 1.95
CA ALA A 419 -6.71 -28.18 2.67
C ALA A 419 -7.67 -28.92 1.73
N TYR A 420 -8.48 -28.19 0.95
CA TYR A 420 -9.49 -28.76 0.04
C TYR A 420 -8.85 -29.61 -1.07
N ASN A 421 -7.72 -29.17 -1.63
CA ASN A 421 -7.04 -29.86 -2.73
C ASN A 421 -5.89 -30.78 -2.28
N SER A 422 -5.74 -31.00 -0.99
CA SER A 422 -4.84 -31.98 -0.36
C SER A 422 -3.40 -31.89 -0.90
N THR A 423 -2.70 -30.82 -0.58
CA THR A 423 -1.26 -30.66 -0.85
C THR A 423 -0.52 -30.67 0.47
N ASN A 424 0.53 -31.47 0.59
CA ASN A 424 1.36 -31.57 1.81
C ASN A 424 2.23 -30.31 1.95
N SER A 425 1.59 -29.15 2.07
CA SER A 425 2.27 -27.86 2.18
C SER A 425 2.38 -27.45 3.65
N THR A 426 3.59 -27.08 4.07
CA THR A 426 3.85 -26.49 5.38
C THR A 426 3.75 -24.97 5.28
N VAL A 427 2.83 -24.38 6.04
CA VAL A 427 2.61 -22.94 6.10
C VAL A 427 3.09 -22.41 7.45
N ILE A 428 3.92 -21.35 7.45
CA ILE A 428 4.42 -20.70 8.66
C ILE A 428 3.77 -19.32 8.79
N ILE A 429 2.91 -19.15 9.79
CA ILE A 429 2.28 -17.88 10.11
C ILE A 429 3.17 -17.13 11.12
N LEU A 430 3.60 -15.93 10.78
CA LEU A 430 4.43 -15.05 11.60
C LEU A 430 3.53 -14.14 12.43
N ASP A 431 3.16 -14.60 13.62
CA ASP A 431 2.33 -13.84 14.56
C ASP A 431 3.22 -12.91 15.40
N ASN A 432 3.30 -11.64 14.96
CA ASN A 432 3.99 -10.58 15.70
C ASN A 432 3.04 -9.60 16.39
N SER A 433 1.75 -9.91 16.39
CA SER A 433 0.67 -9.16 17.07
C SER A 433 0.52 -7.72 16.60
N ILE A 434 0.87 -7.40 15.32
CA ILE A 434 0.72 -6.05 14.77
C ILE A 434 0.96 -6.02 13.26
N THR A 435 0.33 -5.11 12.54
CA THR A 435 0.67 -4.78 11.15
C THR A 435 1.86 -3.82 11.17
N GLY A 436 3.09 -4.37 11.18
CA GLY A 436 4.29 -3.59 11.51
C GLY A 436 4.81 -2.66 10.42
N MET A 437 4.75 -3.09 9.14
CA MET A 437 5.42 -2.41 8.02
C MET A 437 4.87 -1.00 7.75
N THR A 438 3.58 -0.79 7.94
CA THR A 438 2.85 0.44 7.61
C THR A 438 2.72 1.43 8.78
N GLY A 439 3.30 1.11 9.95
CA GLY A 439 3.31 2.00 11.11
C GLY A 439 2.66 1.42 12.38
N HIS A 440 2.58 0.11 12.53
CA HIS A 440 2.05 -0.58 13.70
C HIS A 440 0.54 -0.45 13.89
N GLN A 441 -0.24 -0.68 12.83
CA GLN A 441 -1.71 -0.70 12.90
C GLN A 441 -2.24 -1.99 13.51
N GLN A 442 -3.39 -1.86 14.18
CA GLN A 442 -4.14 -3.01 14.68
C GLN A 442 -4.69 -3.84 13.51
N ASN A 443 -4.87 -5.14 13.73
CA ASN A 443 -5.47 -6.08 12.80
C ASN A 443 -6.38 -7.07 13.56
N PRO A 444 -7.16 -7.93 12.90
CA PRO A 444 -8.11 -8.81 13.57
C PRO A 444 -7.53 -9.77 14.61
N THR A 445 -6.21 -9.97 14.67
CA THR A 445 -5.57 -10.86 15.65
C THR A 445 -5.10 -10.12 16.92
N THR A 446 -5.15 -8.77 16.94
CA THR A 446 -4.52 -7.97 18.00
C THR A 446 -5.42 -7.66 19.20
N GLY A 447 -6.74 -7.86 19.08
CA GLY A 447 -7.70 -7.60 20.15
C GLY A 447 -8.03 -6.13 20.40
N LYS A 448 -7.71 -5.24 19.45
CA LYS A 448 -8.04 -3.82 19.50
C LYS A 448 -8.49 -3.33 18.13
N ASN A 449 -9.45 -2.39 18.11
CA ASN A 449 -9.87 -1.69 16.90
C ASN A 449 -8.94 -0.49 16.57
N LEU A 450 -9.24 0.23 15.49
CA LEU A 450 -8.48 1.42 15.05
C LEU A 450 -8.40 2.51 16.13
N LYS A 451 -9.47 2.74 16.88
CA LYS A 451 -9.53 3.75 17.96
C LYS A 451 -8.83 3.28 19.25
N GLY A 452 -8.37 2.02 19.30
CA GLY A 452 -7.70 1.43 20.45
C GLY A 452 -8.62 0.75 21.47
N ASP A 453 -9.92 0.69 21.19
CA ASP A 453 -10.90 0.02 22.05
C ASP A 453 -10.73 -1.50 21.97
N PRO A 454 -11.11 -2.23 23.04
CA PRO A 454 -11.15 -3.69 23.01
C PRO A 454 -12.01 -4.22 21.86
N ALA A 455 -11.48 -5.18 21.12
CA ALA A 455 -12.17 -5.85 20.03
C ALA A 455 -11.93 -7.37 20.12
N TYR A 456 -12.72 -8.13 19.38
CA TYR A 456 -12.51 -9.57 19.28
C TYR A 456 -11.16 -9.86 18.63
N ALA A 457 -10.36 -10.73 19.27
CA ALA A 457 -9.11 -11.23 18.71
C ALA A 457 -9.35 -12.60 18.08
N VAL A 458 -9.03 -12.74 16.80
CA VAL A 458 -9.10 -14.02 16.11
C VAL A 458 -8.03 -14.97 16.66
N ASP A 459 -8.44 -16.13 17.11
CA ASP A 459 -7.54 -17.21 17.50
C ASP A 459 -7.03 -17.94 16.23
N LEU A 460 -5.76 -17.77 15.92
CA LEU A 460 -5.15 -18.34 14.72
C LEU A 460 -5.08 -19.87 14.76
N GLU A 461 -4.93 -20.50 15.94
CA GLU A 461 -4.89 -21.96 16.08
C GLU A 461 -6.27 -22.56 15.78
N MET A 462 -7.30 -22.03 16.46
CA MET A 462 -8.68 -22.44 16.21
C MET A 462 -9.09 -22.20 14.75
N LEU A 463 -8.71 -21.07 14.18
CA LEU A 463 -9.00 -20.74 12.79
C LEU A 463 -8.37 -21.76 11.84
N CYS A 464 -7.09 -22.06 11.98
CA CYS A 464 -6.40 -23.03 11.12
C CYS A 464 -7.04 -24.42 11.21
N HIS A 465 -7.40 -24.87 12.42
CA HIS A 465 -8.14 -26.12 12.59
C HIS A 465 -9.51 -26.09 11.91
N SER A 466 -10.24 -24.98 12.03
CA SER A 466 -11.56 -24.81 11.39
C SER A 466 -11.47 -24.80 9.86
N LEU A 467 -10.33 -24.38 9.30
CA LEU A 467 -10.04 -24.42 7.87
C LEU A 467 -9.56 -25.80 7.36
N GLY A 468 -9.57 -26.83 8.23
CA GLY A 468 -9.27 -28.21 7.87
C GLY A 468 -7.82 -28.66 8.09
N ILE A 469 -7.00 -27.86 8.76
CA ILE A 469 -5.63 -28.25 9.10
C ILE A 469 -5.60 -29.02 10.41
N LYS A 470 -5.11 -30.28 10.35
CA LYS A 470 -5.01 -31.14 11.53
C LYS A 470 -3.79 -30.84 12.38
N SER A 471 -2.66 -30.58 11.73
CA SER A 471 -1.41 -30.27 12.41
C SER A 471 -1.18 -28.77 12.48
N VAL A 472 -1.36 -28.20 13.68
CA VAL A 472 -1.06 -26.80 13.99
C VAL A 472 -0.11 -26.78 15.19
N ARG A 473 1.07 -26.16 15.01
CA ARG A 473 2.11 -26.08 16.05
C ARG A 473 2.46 -24.61 16.32
N VAL A 474 2.66 -24.28 17.58
CA VAL A 474 3.11 -22.94 17.99
C VAL A 474 4.57 -23.02 18.45
N VAL A 475 5.39 -22.10 17.98
CA VAL A 475 6.82 -21.98 18.35
C VAL A 475 7.17 -20.55 18.71
N ASP A 476 8.11 -20.37 19.61
CA ASP A 476 8.75 -19.08 19.87
C ASP A 476 10.05 -18.97 19.04
N PRO A 477 10.11 -18.07 18.04
CA PRO A 477 11.27 -17.96 17.16
C PRO A 477 12.57 -17.51 17.85
N TYR A 478 12.51 -17.13 19.12
CA TYR A 478 13.72 -16.89 19.92
C TYR A 478 14.39 -18.18 20.37
N HIS A 479 13.66 -19.31 20.39
CA HIS A 479 14.21 -20.66 20.64
C HIS A 479 14.47 -21.38 19.30
N MET A 480 15.62 -21.05 18.69
CA MET A 480 15.92 -21.51 17.32
C MET A 480 16.04 -23.03 17.21
N ALA A 481 16.58 -23.70 18.22
CA ALA A 481 16.74 -25.16 18.21
C ALA A 481 15.37 -25.87 18.17
N GLU A 482 14.40 -25.42 18.97
CA GLU A 482 13.03 -25.93 18.97
C GLU A 482 12.32 -25.59 17.66
N THR A 483 12.44 -24.36 17.20
CA THR A 483 11.86 -23.91 15.92
C THR A 483 12.35 -24.76 14.75
N GLU A 484 13.66 -25.02 14.66
CA GLU A 484 14.25 -25.88 13.63
C GLU A 484 13.74 -27.33 13.71
N ALA A 485 13.59 -27.88 14.92
CA ALA A 485 13.07 -29.23 15.12
C ALA A 485 11.61 -29.34 14.64
N VAL A 486 10.75 -28.40 15.04
CA VAL A 486 9.35 -28.37 14.61
C VAL A 486 9.23 -28.22 13.09
N ILE A 487 10.02 -27.36 12.45
CA ILE A 487 10.01 -27.23 10.98
C ILE A 487 10.32 -28.56 10.31
N LYS A 488 11.34 -29.30 10.79
CA LYS A 488 11.70 -30.63 10.26
C LYS A 488 10.60 -31.66 10.45
N GLU A 489 9.94 -31.65 11.61
CA GLU A 489 8.83 -32.55 11.91
C GLU A 489 7.64 -32.30 10.98
N GLU A 490 7.27 -31.02 10.77
CA GLU A 490 6.11 -30.69 9.93
C GLU A 490 6.40 -30.91 8.44
N LEU A 491 7.61 -30.67 7.97
CA LEU A 491 8.03 -30.97 6.60
C LEU A 491 8.05 -32.48 6.27
N ALA A 492 8.19 -33.32 7.28
CA ALA A 492 8.18 -34.79 7.11
C ALA A 492 6.77 -35.39 7.02
N LYS A 493 5.72 -34.62 7.33
CA LYS A 493 4.33 -35.09 7.30
C LYS A 493 3.79 -35.20 5.88
N GLU A 494 2.88 -36.12 5.70
CA GLU A 494 2.16 -36.34 4.43
C GLU A 494 0.74 -35.75 4.50
N GLU A 495 0.63 -34.59 5.09
CA GLU A 495 -0.59 -33.78 5.20
C GLU A 495 -0.25 -32.29 5.28
N PRO A 496 -1.19 -31.39 4.94
CA PRO A 496 -0.97 -29.96 5.14
C PRO A 496 -0.80 -29.61 6.61
N SER A 497 0.14 -28.74 6.92
CA SER A 497 0.46 -28.32 8.29
C SER A 497 0.67 -26.83 8.43
N VAL A 498 0.45 -26.33 9.64
CA VAL A 498 0.66 -24.92 9.99
C VAL A 498 1.59 -24.82 11.20
N ILE A 499 2.59 -23.97 11.09
CA ILE A 499 3.43 -23.55 12.22
C ILE A 499 3.12 -22.07 12.49
N ILE A 500 2.73 -21.74 13.72
CA ILE A 500 2.54 -20.35 14.16
C ILE A 500 3.79 -19.93 14.92
N SER A 501 4.63 -19.12 14.29
CA SER A 501 5.80 -18.51 14.89
C SER A 501 5.36 -17.27 15.66
N ARG A 502 5.10 -17.43 16.95
CA ARG A 502 4.43 -16.43 17.79
C ARG A 502 5.40 -15.72 18.72
N ARG A 503 5.58 -14.43 18.50
CA ARG A 503 6.23 -13.50 19.43
C ARG A 503 5.91 -12.06 19.06
N PRO A 504 5.46 -11.22 20.01
CA PRO A 504 5.15 -9.81 19.76
C PRO A 504 6.33 -9.05 19.14
N CYS A 505 6.03 -8.10 18.27
CA CYS A 505 7.03 -7.20 17.69
C CYS A 505 7.80 -6.47 18.79
N ALA A 506 9.13 -6.48 18.71
CA ALA A 506 10.00 -5.87 19.71
C ALA A 506 9.79 -4.34 19.87
N LEU A 507 9.17 -3.67 18.91
CA LEU A 507 8.91 -2.23 18.95
C LEU A 507 7.57 -1.86 19.62
N LEU A 508 6.78 -2.84 20.05
CA LEU A 508 5.52 -2.56 20.74
C LEU A 508 5.79 -2.03 22.15
N LYS A 509 5.12 -0.94 22.50
CA LYS A 509 5.35 -0.20 23.76
C LYS A 509 5.19 -1.04 25.04
N TYR A 510 4.38 -2.11 24.99
CA TYR A 510 4.14 -2.99 26.12
C TYR A 510 5.17 -4.14 26.24
N VAL A 511 6.00 -4.34 25.21
CA VAL A 511 7.05 -5.36 25.24
C VAL A 511 8.22 -4.88 26.09
N LYS A 512 8.48 -5.61 27.16
CA LYS A 512 9.62 -5.32 28.03
C LYS A 512 10.88 -5.95 27.46
N HIS A 513 11.93 -5.16 27.34
CA HIS A 513 13.23 -5.63 26.91
C HIS A 513 14.06 -6.11 28.09
N ASN A 514 14.89 -7.13 27.85
CA ASN A 514 15.92 -7.53 28.78
C ASN A 514 17.12 -6.56 28.70
N PRO A 515 17.99 -6.52 29.71
CA PRO A 515 19.24 -5.78 29.62
C PRO A 515 20.05 -6.18 28.39
N PRO A 516 20.78 -5.24 27.77
CA PRO A 516 21.64 -5.54 26.64
C PRO A 516 22.66 -6.63 26.96
N LEU A 517 22.87 -7.55 26.05
CA LEU A 517 23.85 -8.63 26.18
C LEU A 517 25.27 -8.06 26.14
N LYS A 518 26.19 -8.77 26.81
CA LYS A 518 27.60 -8.44 26.88
C LYS A 518 28.46 -9.46 26.13
N VAL A 519 29.66 -9.05 25.77
CA VAL A 519 30.64 -9.94 25.12
C VAL A 519 31.85 -10.10 26.03
N ASN A 520 32.11 -11.34 26.45
CA ASN A 520 33.38 -11.70 27.05
C ASN A 520 34.45 -11.76 25.98
N LYS A 521 35.33 -10.76 25.94
CA LYS A 521 36.36 -10.64 24.91
C LYS A 521 37.39 -11.77 24.96
N ASP A 522 37.64 -12.36 26.13
CA ASP A 522 38.63 -13.44 26.30
C ASP A 522 38.13 -14.75 25.68
N LYS A 523 36.81 -14.99 25.76
CA LYS A 523 36.17 -16.17 25.14
C LYS A 523 35.87 -15.95 23.65
N CYS A 524 35.80 -14.71 23.17
CA CYS A 524 35.47 -14.42 21.80
C CYS A 524 36.69 -14.63 20.88
N VAL A 525 36.61 -15.58 19.97
CA VAL A 525 37.67 -15.89 18.98
C VAL A 525 37.41 -15.21 17.62
N GLY A 526 36.42 -14.35 17.50
CA GLY A 526 36.13 -13.64 16.26
C GLY A 526 35.58 -14.53 15.12
N CYS A 527 34.95 -15.65 15.44
CA CYS A 527 34.44 -16.61 14.45
C CYS A 527 33.28 -16.10 13.58
N LYS A 528 32.75 -14.94 13.86
CA LYS A 528 31.66 -14.24 13.13
C LYS A 528 30.33 -15.02 13.04
N GLN A 529 30.13 -16.11 13.77
CA GLN A 529 28.87 -16.87 13.74
C GLN A 529 27.68 -16.00 14.17
N CYS A 530 27.84 -15.13 15.17
CA CYS A 530 26.81 -14.20 15.62
C CYS A 530 26.35 -13.19 14.55
N LEU A 531 27.19 -12.87 13.55
CA LEU A 531 26.80 -11.99 12.45
C LEU A 531 25.82 -12.63 11.47
N LYS A 532 25.78 -13.96 11.40
CA LYS A 532 24.87 -14.68 10.48
C LYS A 532 23.39 -14.44 10.78
N ILE A 533 23.08 -13.96 11.98
CA ILE A 533 21.72 -13.57 12.33
C ILE A 533 21.34 -12.20 11.76
N GLY A 534 22.29 -11.42 11.26
CA GLY A 534 22.06 -10.11 10.65
C GLY A 534 21.57 -9.03 11.59
N CYS A 535 21.78 -9.14 12.90
CA CYS A 535 21.32 -8.12 13.86
C CYS A 535 22.16 -6.86 13.75
N PRO A 536 21.54 -5.66 13.55
CA PRO A 536 22.26 -4.40 13.42
C PRO A 536 22.98 -3.96 14.69
N ALA A 537 22.60 -4.50 15.85
CA ALA A 537 23.28 -4.24 17.11
C ALA A 537 24.62 -5.00 17.25
N ILE A 538 25.01 -5.85 16.29
CA ILE A 538 26.21 -6.67 16.37
C ILE A 538 27.21 -6.26 15.29
N SER A 539 28.45 -6.01 15.70
CA SER A 539 29.56 -5.68 14.81
C SER A 539 30.84 -6.43 15.22
N ILE A 540 31.90 -6.30 14.43
CA ILE A 540 33.23 -6.79 14.77
C ILE A 540 34.19 -5.61 14.82
N HIS A 541 34.88 -5.45 15.94
CA HIS A 541 35.97 -4.49 16.11
C HIS A 541 37.19 -5.22 16.66
N ASP A 542 38.34 -4.95 16.10
CA ASP A 542 39.62 -5.59 16.47
C ASP A 542 39.53 -7.13 16.51
N GLY A 543 38.82 -7.71 15.54
CA GLY A 543 38.63 -9.16 15.42
C GLY A 543 37.69 -9.78 16.46
N LYS A 544 37.04 -9.00 17.31
CA LYS A 544 36.11 -9.46 18.36
C LYS A 544 34.68 -8.95 18.12
N CYS A 545 33.70 -9.71 18.58
CA CYS A 545 32.30 -9.29 18.57
C CYS A 545 32.11 -8.11 19.53
N VAL A 546 31.33 -7.14 19.08
CA VAL A 546 30.86 -6.00 19.87
C VAL A 546 29.36 -5.90 19.73
N ILE A 547 28.68 -5.66 20.83
CA ILE A 547 27.22 -5.42 20.87
C ILE A 547 26.98 -3.96 21.25
N ASP A 548 26.25 -3.26 20.40
CA ASP A 548 25.80 -1.91 20.67
C ASP A 548 24.67 -1.93 21.71
N HIS A 549 24.98 -1.48 22.91
CA HIS A 549 24.05 -1.47 24.04
C HIS A 549 22.89 -0.48 23.86
N THR A 550 23.01 0.49 22.97
CA THR A 550 21.93 1.44 22.68
C THR A 550 20.84 0.83 21.79
N GLN A 551 21.18 -0.21 21.03
CA GLN A 551 20.28 -0.93 20.14
C GLN A 551 19.85 -2.30 20.65
N CYS A 552 20.68 -2.96 21.46
CA CYS A 552 20.43 -4.32 21.92
C CYS A 552 19.25 -4.38 22.90
N VAL A 553 18.27 -5.23 22.60
CA VAL A 553 17.08 -5.48 23.43
C VAL A 553 17.18 -6.76 24.29
N GLY A 554 18.34 -7.39 24.36
CA GLY A 554 18.56 -8.59 25.18
C GLY A 554 17.76 -9.83 24.77
N CYS A 555 17.41 -9.97 23.46
CA CYS A 555 16.55 -11.05 22.98
C CYS A 555 17.16 -12.47 23.04
N GLY A 556 18.47 -12.61 23.17
CA GLY A 556 19.15 -13.89 23.35
C GLY A 556 19.51 -14.64 22.05
N ILE A 557 18.96 -14.32 20.90
CA ILE A 557 19.16 -15.08 19.64
C ILE A 557 20.67 -15.24 19.31
N CYS A 558 21.45 -14.18 19.39
CA CYS A 558 22.88 -14.23 19.14
C CYS A 558 23.69 -15.01 20.20
N LYS A 559 23.12 -15.14 21.42
CA LYS A 559 23.69 -15.96 22.50
C LYS A 559 23.59 -17.46 22.13
N GLU A 560 22.47 -17.92 21.58
CA GLU A 560 22.34 -19.30 21.07
C GLU A 560 23.32 -19.59 19.92
N MET A 561 23.66 -18.59 19.10
CA MET A 561 24.63 -18.72 18.02
C MET A 561 26.07 -18.88 18.54
N CYS A 562 26.37 -18.45 19.74
CA CYS A 562 27.73 -18.42 20.28
C CYS A 562 28.10 -19.73 20.99
N LYS A 563 28.63 -20.70 20.24
CA LYS A 563 29.04 -22.01 20.78
C LYS A 563 30.08 -21.93 21.91
N LEU A 564 30.84 -20.83 21.99
CA LEU A 564 31.87 -20.63 23.00
C LEU A 564 31.35 -19.90 24.26
N GLY A 565 30.07 -19.55 24.29
CA GLY A 565 29.48 -18.80 25.40
C GLY A 565 30.15 -17.42 25.66
N ALA A 566 30.68 -16.80 24.58
CA ALA A 566 31.28 -15.48 24.69
C ALA A 566 30.24 -14.36 24.77
N ILE A 567 29.01 -14.59 24.28
CA ILE A 567 27.88 -13.67 24.44
C ILE A 567 27.08 -14.11 25.67
N CYS A 568 26.91 -13.22 26.62
CA CYS A 568 26.28 -13.48 27.92
C CYS A 568 25.38 -12.31 28.34
N ASP A 569 24.60 -12.55 29.38
CA ASP A 569 23.70 -11.55 29.99
C ASP A 569 24.49 -10.46 30.73
#